data_645330238d71a0532e9708de47f7cee1
#
_entry.id   645330238d71a0532e9708de47f7cee1
#
_cell.length_a   1.000
_cell.length_b   1.000
_cell.length_c   1.000
_cell.angle_alpha   90.00
_cell.angle_beta   90.00
_cell.angle_gamma   90.00
#
_symmetry.space_group_name_H-M   'P 1'
#
loop_
_entity.id
_entity.type
_entity.pdbx_description
1 polymer ?
#
loop_
_entity_poly.entity_id
_entity_poly.type
_entity_poly.pdbx_seq_one_letter_code
_entity_poly.pdbx_strand_id
1 'polypeptide(L)'
;NIPKTDKPRLIITGGGFAGMKLAFRLKKSGFQVVLIDRNNYHTFQPLLYQVATAGLEPDSIAGPIRKQLEPDPDFFFRMARVEAIDPEQKTITTEIGDLSYDYLVLATGSKTNYYGNATIMNNAFPLKKVPDALDFRHHILQNFEMAVNHSSPEEITPYLNIVIAGGGPTGVEMAGALGELKKSVLPKDYPEMDFSSMQIILVEGQQRLLGAMHPRSSERALKYLRKFGVEVRLNTLVSSFDGRKVSLSDGEEIYSRSLLWASGVRGNMIPGLPNEAIEKDRIRVDPHN
;
A
#
# COMPACT_ATOMS: atom_id res chain seq x y z
N ASN A 1 -8.79 -21.85 20.38
CA ASN A 1 -8.64 -23.30 20.51
C ASN A 1 -8.39 -23.95 19.15
N ILE A 2 -7.18 -24.46 18.95
CA ILE A 2 -6.82 -25.29 17.80
C ILE A 2 -6.56 -26.68 18.37
N PRO A 3 -7.27 -27.74 17.93
CA PRO A 3 -7.13 -29.07 18.48
C PRO A 3 -5.70 -29.59 18.27
N LYS A 4 -5.21 -30.42 19.18
CA LYS A 4 -4.00 -31.22 18.97
C LYS A 4 -4.36 -32.41 18.06
N THR A 5 -3.53 -32.65 17.04
CA THR A 5 -3.67 -33.78 16.12
C THR A 5 -2.31 -34.43 15.91
N ASP A 6 -2.29 -35.63 15.34
CA ASP A 6 -1.03 -36.30 14.95
C ASP A 6 -0.41 -35.72 13.68
N LYS A 7 -1.09 -34.76 13.03
CA LYS A 7 -0.58 -34.07 11.82
C LYS A 7 0.43 -33.00 12.19
N PRO A 8 1.51 -32.83 11.44
CA PRO A 8 2.42 -31.72 11.64
C PRO A 8 1.67 -30.39 11.43
N ARG A 9 1.93 -29.44 12.32
CA ARG A 9 1.30 -28.11 12.27
C ARG A 9 2.13 -27.14 11.44
N LEU A 10 1.51 -26.58 10.40
CA LEU A 10 2.07 -25.53 9.60
C LEU A 10 1.36 -24.22 9.87
N ILE A 11 2.09 -23.22 10.38
CA ILE A 11 1.57 -21.87 10.62
C ILE A 11 1.96 -20.97 9.45
N ILE A 12 0.98 -20.24 8.91
CA ILE A 12 1.17 -19.19 7.91
C ILE A 12 0.86 -17.85 8.56
N THR A 13 1.84 -16.96 8.63
CA THR A 13 1.67 -15.61 9.17
C THR A 13 1.44 -14.60 8.05
N GLY A 14 0.21 -14.11 7.93
CA GLY A 14 -0.24 -13.15 6.92
C GLY A 14 -1.15 -13.74 5.87
N GLY A 15 -2.38 -13.20 5.79
CA GLY A 15 -3.43 -13.53 4.81
C GLY A 15 -3.39 -12.69 3.53
N GLY A 16 -2.20 -12.20 3.14
CA GLY A 16 -1.97 -11.53 1.87
C GLY A 16 -1.88 -12.50 0.69
N PHE A 17 -1.38 -12.04 -0.48
CA PHE A 17 -1.29 -12.87 -1.69
C PHE A 17 -0.55 -14.18 -1.47
N ALA A 18 0.62 -14.13 -0.84
CA ALA A 18 1.44 -15.33 -0.63
C ALA A 18 0.76 -16.30 0.34
N GLY A 19 0.29 -15.80 1.50
CA GLY A 19 -0.33 -16.66 2.51
C GLY A 19 -1.61 -17.30 2.04
N MET A 20 -2.51 -16.55 1.41
CA MET A 20 -3.76 -17.09 0.84
C MET A 20 -3.47 -18.11 -0.26
N LYS A 21 -2.52 -17.80 -1.17
CA LYS A 21 -2.16 -18.75 -2.24
C LYS A 21 -1.62 -20.07 -1.70
N LEU A 22 -0.76 -19.99 -0.67
CA LEU A 22 -0.24 -21.19 0.00
C LEU A 22 -1.35 -21.94 0.74
N ALA A 23 -2.20 -21.23 1.49
CA ALA A 23 -3.33 -21.81 2.20
C ALA A 23 -4.24 -22.64 1.28
N PHE A 24 -4.55 -22.11 0.08
CA PHE A 24 -5.33 -22.87 -0.93
C PHE A 24 -4.62 -24.12 -1.43
N ARG A 25 -3.28 -24.08 -1.56
CA ARG A 25 -2.50 -25.23 -2.06
C ARG A 25 -2.32 -26.32 -1.01
N LEU A 26 -2.39 -25.98 0.26
CA LEU A 26 -2.19 -26.91 1.37
C LEU A 26 -3.47 -27.67 1.78
N LYS A 27 -4.58 -27.44 1.13
CA LYS A 27 -5.80 -28.24 1.35
C LYS A 27 -5.51 -29.72 1.11
N LYS A 28 -5.93 -30.58 2.06
CA LYS A 28 -5.72 -32.04 2.00
C LYS A 28 -4.26 -32.48 1.90
N SER A 29 -3.33 -31.66 2.35
CA SER A 29 -1.88 -31.91 2.24
C SER A 29 -1.30 -32.80 3.37
N GLY A 30 -2.13 -33.20 4.33
CA GLY A 30 -1.67 -33.92 5.51
C GLY A 30 -1.15 -33.04 6.65
N PHE A 31 -1.14 -31.72 6.49
CA PHE A 31 -0.82 -30.77 7.55
C PHE A 31 -2.07 -30.29 8.29
N GLN A 32 -1.91 -29.95 9.58
CA GLN A 32 -2.81 -29.03 10.25
C GLN A 32 -2.36 -27.60 9.92
N VAL A 33 -3.12 -26.89 9.09
CA VAL A 33 -2.77 -25.55 8.63
C VAL A 33 -3.42 -24.49 9.50
N VAL A 34 -2.64 -23.54 10.01
CA VAL A 34 -3.14 -22.40 10.79
C VAL A 34 -2.72 -21.11 10.07
N LEU A 35 -3.69 -20.42 9.48
CA LEU A 35 -3.48 -19.08 8.92
C LEU A 35 -3.77 -18.03 9.99
N ILE A 36 -2.82 -17.13 10.22
CA ILE A 36 -2.96 -16.03 11.19
C ILE A 36 -2.80 -14.72 10.44
N ASP A 37 -3.76 -13.82 10.57
CA ASP A 37 -3.68 -12.44 10.10
C ASP A 37 -4.34 -11.51 11.11
N ARG A 38 -3.81 -10.30 11.25
CA ARG A 38 -4.40 -9.25 12.10
C ARG A 38 -5.75 -8.74 11.59
N ASN A 39 -6.04 -8.94 10.29
CA ASN A 39 -7.30 -8.60 9.65
C ASN A 39 -8.08 -9.87 9.35
N ASN A 40 -9.39 -9.78 9.33
CA ASN A 40 -10.28 -10.89 8.92
C ASN A 40 -10.59 -10.90 7.42
N TYR A 41 -9.92 -10.05 6.64
CA TYR A 41 -10.12 -9.90 5.20
C TYR A 41 -8.81 -9.93 4.41
N HIS A 42 -8.89 -10.44 3.20
CA HIS A 42 -7.84 -10.36 2.19
C HIS A 42 -8.11 -9.15 1.28
N THR A 43 -7.08 -8.36 0.97
CA THR A 43 -7.19 -7.20 0.09
C THR A 43 -6.47 -7.45 -1.22
N PHE A 44 -7.13 -7.18 -2.34
CA PHE A 44 -6.50 -7.10 -3.64
C PHE A 44 -5.82 -5.73 -3.82
N GLN A 45 -4.63 -5.59 -3.25
CA GLN A 45 -3.87 -4.34 -3.16
C GLN A 45 -3.67 -3.58 -4.48
N PRO A 46 -3.52 -4.22 -5.65
CA PRO A 46 -3.35 -3.50 -6.92
C PRO A 46 -4.50 -2.54 -7.26
N LEU A 47 -5.68 -2.70 -6.68
CA LEU A 47 -6.83 -1.81 -6.93
C LEU A 47 -7.06 -0.76 -5.82
N LEU A 48 -6.15 -0.61 -4.86
CA LEU A 48 -6.26 0.42 -3.83
C LEU A 48 -6.36 1.84 -4.40
N TYR A 49 -5.68 2.11 -5.51
CA TYR A 49 -5.75 3.42 -6.16
C TYR A 49 -7.17 3.77 -6.63
N GLN A 50 -7.96 2.80 -7.05
CA GLN A 50 -9.36 3.02 -7.44
C GLN A 50 -10.25 3.32 -6.23
N VAL A 51 -9.98 2.71 -5.08
CA VAL A 51 -10.67 3.07 -3.83
C VAL A 51 -10.28 4.49 -3.40
N ALA A 52 -9.00 4.82 -3.48
CA ALA A 52 -8.47 6.14 -3.13
C ALA A 52 -8.98 7.28 -4.02
N THR A 53 -9.46 6.98 -5.23
CA THR A 53 -10.03 7.94 -6.18
C THR A 53 -11.55 7.78 -6.37
N ALA A 54 -12.23 7.11 -5.44
CA ALA A 54 -13.67 6.85 -5.48
C ALA A 54 -14.18 6.06 -6.70
N GLY A 55 -13.29 5.39 -7.45
CA GLY A 55 -13.65 4.55 -8.58
C GLY A 55 -14.21 3.17 -8.19
N LEU A 56 -13.85 2.68 -7.00
CA LEU A 56 -14.37 1.44 -6.42
C LEU A 56 -14.69 1.59 -4.95
N GLU A 57 -15.66 0.84 -4.46
CA GLU A 57 -15.90 0.70 -3.04
C GLU A 57 -14.92 -0.32 -2.40
N PRO A 58 -14.57 -0.17 -1.11
CA PRO A 58 -13.59 -1.03 -0.43
C PRO A 58 -13.92 -2.52 -0.47
N ASP A 59 -15.18 -2.89 -0.38
CA ASP A 59 -15.66 -4.27 -0.39
C ASP A 59 -15.49 -4.96 -1.75
N SER A 60 -15.35 -4.18 -2.83
CA SER A 60 -15.03 -4.71 -4.17
C SER A 60 -13.63 -5.31 -4.25
N ILE A 61 -12.73 -4.91 -3.35
CA ILE A 61 -11.32 -5.35 -3.34
C ILE A 61 -10.89 -6.05 -2.04
N ALA A 62 -11.79 -6.10 -1.03
CA ALA A 62 -11.49 -6.69 0.27
C ALA A 62 -12.56 -7.73 0.66
N GLY A 63 -12.19 -9.00 0.58
CA GLY A 63 -13.10 -10.11 0.90
C GLY A 63 -12.74 -10.83 2.21
N PRO A 64 -13.73 -11.27 3.00
CA PRO A 64 -13.48 -12.00 4.24
C PRO A 64 -12.67 -13.28 4.01
N ILE A 65 -11.58 -13.46 4.77
CA ILE A 65 -10.69 -14.63 4.64
C ILE A 65 -11.48 -15.93 4.84
N ARG A 66 -12.34 -16.00 5.86
CA ARG A 66 -13.13 -17.21 6.14
C ARG A 66 -14.08 -17.60 5.02
N LYS A 67 -14.60 -16.62 4.26
CA LYS A 67 -15.49 -16.88 3.14
C LYS A 67 -14.73 -17.41 1.92
N GLN A 68 -13.47 -17.01 1.77
CA GLN A 68 -12.62 -17.45 0.66
C GLN A 68 -12.05 -18.86 0.90
N LEU A 69 -11.90 -19.25 2.17
CA LEU A 69 -11.42 -20.57 2.56
C LEU A 69 -12.61 -21.50 2.71
N GLU A 70 -12.69 -22.54 1.88
CA GLU A 70 -13.69 -23.60 2.06
C GLU A 70 -13.46 -24.34 3.39
N PRO A 71 -14.53 -24.84 4.03
CA PRO A 71 -14.41 -25.65 5.23
C PRO A 71 -13.47 -26.85 5.03
N ASP A 72 -12.49 -26.98 5.91
CA ASP A 72 -11.55 -28.11 5.97
C ASP A 72 -11.28 -28.38 7.46
N PRO A 73 -11.43 -29.63 7.95
CA PRO A 73 -11.24 -29.95 9.37
C PRO A 73 -9.82 -29.71 9.86
N ASP A 74 -8.84 -29.67 8.98
CA ASP A 74 -7.43 -29.45 9.29
C ASP A 74 -6.99 -28.00 9.04
N PHE A 75 -7.90 -27.13 8.63
CA PHE A 75 -7.59 -25.73 8.33
C PHE A 75 -8.22 -24.77 9.33
N PHE A 76 -7.40 -23.92 9.95
CA PHE A 76 -7.81 -22.96 10.96
C PHE A 76 -7.38 -21.55 10.57
N PHE A 77 -8.31 -20.60 10.58
CA PHE A 77 -7.99 -19.19 10.52
C PHE A 77 -8.11 -18.58 11.93
N ARG A 78 -7.13 -17.78 12.33
CA ARG A 78 -7.17 -16.97 13.54
C ARG A 78 -6.86 -15.51 13.21
N MET A 79 -7.77 -14.63 13.60
CA MET A 79 -7.51 -13.20 13.53
C MET A 79 -6.70 -12.83 14.77
N ALA A 80 -5.42 -12.57 14.58
CA ALA A 80 -4.49 -12.16 15.62
C ALA A 80 -3.24 -11.50 15.04
N ARG A 81 -2.59 -10.68 15.84
CA ARG A 81 -1.25 -10.17 15.56
C ARG A 81 -0.22 -11.16 16.08
N VAL A 82 0.76 -11.51 15.24
CA VAL A 82 1.96 -12.22 15.67
C VAL A 82 2.96 -11.19 16.16
N GLU A 83 3.39 -11.32 17.41
CA GLU A 83 4.23 -10.33 18.10
C GLU A 83 5.70 -10.76 18.12
N ALA A 84 5.96 -12.07 18.28
CA ALA A 84 7.30 -12.61 18.29
C ALA A 84 7.35 -14.04 17.72
N ILE A 85 8.55 -14.46 17.37
CA ILE A 85 8.88 -15.82 16.92
C ILE A 85 10.02 -16.32 17.79
N ASP A 86 9.91 -17.55 18.29
CA ASP A 86 10.99 -18.29 18.90
C ASP A 86 11.31 -19.51 18.00
N PRO A 87 12.36 -19.43 17.18
CA PRO A 87 12.72 -20.53 16.29
C PRO A 87 13.27 -21.77 17.00
N GLU A 88 13.88 -21.60 18.19
CA GLU A 88 14.44 -22.69 18.97
C GLU A 88 13.35 -23.54 19.62
N GLN A 89 12.36 -22.86 20.25
CA GLN A 89 11.21 -23.50 20.83
C GLN A 89 10.10 -23.84 19.81
N LYS A 90 10.28 -23.43 18.54
CA LYS A 90 9.28 -23.55 17.48
C LYS A 90 7.91 -23.02 17.93
N THR A 91 7.88 -21.80 18.48
CA THR A 91 6.67 -21.13 18.92
C THR A 91 6.54 -19.75 18.33
N ILE A 92 5.32 -19.29 18.17
CA ILE A 92 4.99 -17.88 17.93
C ILE A 92 4.18 -17.35 19.09
N THR A 93 4.47 -16.11 19.48
CA THR A 93 3.66 -15.36 20.45
C THR A 93 2.67 -14.48 19.71
N THR A 94 1.42 -14.52 20.14
CA THR A 94 0.34 -13.69 19.59
C THR A 94 -0.47 -13.04 20.71
N GLU A 95 -1.23 -11.99 20.40
CA GLU A 95 -2.15 -11.34 21.35
C GLU A 95 -3.24 -12.26 21.93
N ILE A 96 -3.44 -13.46 21.34
CA ILE A 96 -4.40 -14.46 21.82
C ILE A 96 -3.72 -15.70 22.44
N GLY A 97 -2.41 -15.62 22.70
CA GLY A 97 -1.59 -16.68 23.31
C GLY A 97 -0.56 -17.28 22.36
N ASP A 98 0.21 -18.22 22.88
CA ASP A 98 1.30 -18.86 22.15
C ASP A 98 0.80 -20.06 21.34
N LEU A 99 1.45 -20.29 20.20
CA LEU A 99 1.18 -21.42 19.32
C LEU A 99 2.48 -22.08 18.89
N SER A 100 2.58 -23.40 19.11
CA SER A 100 3.68 -24.22 18.60
C SER A 100 3.46 -24.60 17.15
N TYR A 101 4.56 -24.79 16.42
CA TYR A 101 4.55 -25.19 15.02
C TYR A 101 5.64 -26.22 14.72
N ASP A 102 5.43 -27.03 13.70
CA ASP A 102 6.47 -27.83 13.07
C ASP A 102 7.11 -27.06 11.90
N TYR A 103 6.28 -26.30 11.16
CA TYR A 103 6.67 -25.46 10.03
C TYR A 103 6.06 -24.06 10.16
N LEU A 104 6.87 -23.04 9.89
CA LEU A 104 6.44 -21.65 9.94
C LEU A 104 6.69 -20.98 8.58
N VAL A 105 5.66 -20.35 8.03
CA VAL A 105 5.74 -19.56 6.80
C VAL A 105 5.50 -18.10 7.11
N LEU A 106 6.48 -17.26 6.79
CA LEU A 106 6.44 -15.82 7.00
C LEU A 106 5.96 -15.12 5.73
N ALA A 107 4.66 -14.81 5.71
CA ALA A 107 3.99 -14.13 4.60
C ALA A 107 3.45 -12.74 5.01
N THR A 108 4.15 -12.05 5.91
CA THR A 108 3.78 -10.79 6.55
C THR A 108 3.73 -9.57 5.63
N GLY A 109 4.24 -9.71 4.39
CA GLY A 109 4.24 -8.66 3.39
C GLY A 109 5.18 -7.50 3.71
N SER A 110 4.78 -6.32 3.30
CA SER A 110 5.60 -5.11 3.43
C SER A 110 4.81 -3.93 3.98
N LYS A 111 5.53 -2.94 4.50
CA LYS A 111 5.01 -1.65 4.95
C LYS A 111 5.70 -0.50 4.22
N THR A 112 5.09 0.67 4.24
CA THR A 112 5.65 1.88 3.64
C THR A 112 7.01 2.21 4.24
N ASN A 113 7.96 2.59 3.40
CA ASN A 113 9.27 3.07 3.79
C ASN A 113 9.35 4.60 3.56
N TYR A 114 9.55 5.34 4.61
CA TYR A 114 9.73 6.80 4.58
C TYR A 114 11.20 7.22 4.63
N TYR A 115 12.13 6.26 4.55
CA TYR A 115 13.59 6.47 4.58
C TYR A 115 14.07 7.34 5.75
N GLY A 116 13.39 7.25 6.90
CA GLY A 116 13.72 8.04 8.10
C GLY A 116 13.24 9.49 8.06
N ASN A 117 12.53 9.91 7.03
CA ASN A 117 12.02 11.27 6.91
C ASN A 117 10.74 11.45 7.75
N ALA A 118 10.89 12.09 8.92
CA ALA A 118 9.82 12.28 9.88
C ALA A 118 8.73 13.25 9.37
N THR A 119 9.09 14.28 8.59
CA THR A 119 8.11 15.23 8.07
C THR A 119 7.17 14.57 7.08
N ILE A 120 7.70 13.73 6.18
CA ILE A 120 6.91 12.95 5.24
C ILE A 120 6.10 11.88 5.98
N MET A 121 6.69 11.17 6.93
CA MET A 121 6.01 10.12 7.69
C MET A 121 4.77 10.63 8.45
N ASN A 122 4.84 11.84 8.98
CA ASN A 122 3.77 12.42 9.79
C ASN A 122 2.67 13.10 8.97
N ASN A 123 2.94 13.52 7.75
CA ASN A 123 2.03 14.35 6.99
C ASN A 123 1.57 13.74 5.66
N ALA A 124 2.33 12.80 5.07
CA ALA A 124 1.99 12.21 3.79
C ALA A 124 1.08 10.99 3.93
N PHE A 125 0.29 10.74 2.89
CA PHE A 125 -0.62 9.60 2.80
C PHE A 125 0.08 8.41 2.16
N PRO A 126 0.22 7.27 2.86
CA PRO A 126 0.63 6.01 2.24
C PRO A 126 -0.52 5.40 1.41
N LEU A 127 -0.22 4.35 0.63
CA LEU A 127 -1.24 3.57 -0.07
C LEU A 127 -0.88 2.07 -0.03
N LYS A 128 -1.07 1.45 1.14
CA LYS A 128 -0.75 0.03 1.37
C LYS A 128 -1.94 -0.79 1.88
N LYS A 129 -2.94 -0.15 2.46
CA LYS A 129 -4.08 -0.79 3.11
C LYS A 129 -5.37 -0.06 2.71
N VAL A 130 -6.52 -0.72 2.90
CA VAL A 130 -7.83 -0.10 2.69
C VAL A 130 -8.02 1.18 3.50
N PRO A 131 -7.69 1.25 4.80
CA PRO A 131 -7.75 2.52 5.53
C PRO A 131 -6.95 3.64 4.87
N ASP A 132 -5.72 3.37 4.41
CA ASP A 132 -4.89 4.38 3.74
C ASP A 132 -5.61 4.98 2.51
N ALA A 133 -6.27 4.13 1.73
CA ALA A 133 -7.01 4.56 0.54
C ALA A 133 -8.24 5.40 0.89
N LEU A 134 -8.96 5.01 1.95
CA LEU A 134 -10.12 5.76 2.45
C LEU A 134 -9.71 7.10 3.06
N ASP A 135 -8.63 7.15 3.83
CA ASP A 135 -8.10 8.38 4.41
C ASP A 135 -7.70 9.37 3.31
N PHE A 136 -7.02 8.89 2.26
CA PHE A 136 -6.67 9.73 1.12
C PHE A 136 -7.91 10.18 0.34
N ARG A 137 -8.86 9.28 0.05
CA ARG A 137 -10.15 9.62 -0.59
C ARG A 137 -10.88 10.72 0.17
N HIS A 138 -11.03 10.55 1.48
CA HIS A 138 -11.69 11.53 2.33
C HIS A 138 -10.97 12.89 2.29
N HIS A 139 -9.65 12.86 2.39
CA HIS A 139 -8.83 14.07 2.37
C HIS A 139 -8.97 14.86 1.05
N ILE A 140 -8.89 14.22 -0.11
CA ILE A 140 -9.02 14.94 -1.39
C ILE A 140 -10.42 15.49 -1.59
N LEU A 141 -11.47 14.75 -1.21
CA LEU A 141 -12.84 15.25 -1.28
C LEU A 141 -13.05 16.45 -0.35
N GLN A 142 -12.57 16.39 0.90
CA GLN A 142 -12.60 17.55 1.80
C GLN A 142 -11.86 18.76 1.22
N ASN A 143 -10.71 18.54 0.57
CA ASN A 143 -9.98 19.63 -0.04
C ASN A 143 -10.76 20.29 -1.17
N PHE A 144 -11.50 19.53 -1.98
CA PHE A 144 -12.37 20.11 -3.02
C PHE A 144 -13.49 20.95 -2.39
N GLU A 145 -14.15 20.44 -1.35
CA GLU A 145 -15.17 21.21 -0.63
C GLU A 145 -14.60 22.49 0.01
N MET A 146 -13.38 22.43 0.53
CA MET A 146 -12.71 23.61 1.08
C MET A 146 -12.33 24.61 -0.01
N ALA A 147 -11.90 24.13 -1.18
CA ALA A 147 -11.52 24.98 -2.30
C ALA A 147 -12.71 25.85 -2.79
N VAL A 148 -13.93 25.30 -2.82
CA VAL A 148 -15.16 26.01 -3.20
C VAL A 148 -15.41 27.26 -2.33
N ASN A 149 -14.97 27.26 -1.07
CA ASN A 149 -15.17 28.37 -0.13
C ASN A 149 -14.17 29.52 -0.28
N HIS A 150 -13.19 29.41 -1.18
CA HIS A 150 -12.16 30.41 -1.44
C HIS A 150 -12.38 31.08 -2.81
N SER A 151 -11.85 32.29 -2.96
CA SER A 151 -12.04 33.08 -4.19
C SER A 151 -10.74 33.43 -4.89
N SER A 152 -9.60 33.42 -4.18
CA SER A 152 -8.32 33.74 -4.80
C SER A 152 -7.58 32.46 -5.25
N PRO A 153 -6.88 32.51 -6.39
CA PRO A 153 -6.08 31.38 -6.86
C PRO A 153 -5.03 30.92 -5.84
N GLU A 154 -4.44 31.84 -5.08
CA GLU A 154 -3.43 31.54 -4.07
C GLU A 154 -3.98 30.73 -2.92
N GLU A 155 -5.24 30.96 -2.53
CA GLU A 155 -5.93 30.21 -1.48
C GLU A 155 -6.43 28.86 -1.98
N ILE A 156 -6.88 28.77 -3.24
CA ILE A 156 -7.45 27.57 -3.86
C ILE A 156 -6.36 26.55 -4.21
N THR A 157 -5.24 27.00 -4.79
CA THR A 157 -4.16 26.13 -5.32
C THR A 157 -3.68 25.05 -4.35
N PRO A 158 -3.42 25.31 -3.05
CA PRO A 158 -2.95 24.29 -2.14
C PRO A 158 -3.95 23.14 -1.91
N TYR A 159 -5.25 23.40 -2.07
CA TYR A 159 -6.30 22.38 -1.94
C TYR A 159 -6.43 21.53 -3.20
N LEU A 160 -6.19 22.11 -4.38
CA LEU A 160 -6.35 21.42 -5.66
C LEU A 160 -5.10 20.63 -6.08
N ASN A 161 -3.91 21.11 -5.73
CA ASN A 161 -2.69 20.46 -6.15
C ASN A 161 -2.48 19.12 -5.40
N ILE A 162 -2.15 18.08 -6.15
CA ILE A 162 -1.86 16.75 -5.60
C ILE A 162 -0.47 16.32 -6.08
N VAL A 163 0.40 16.02 -5.13
CA VAL A 163 1.75 15.51 -5.41
C VAL A 163 1.80 14.02 -5.09
N ILE A 164 2.39 13.25 -5.99
CA ILE A 164 2.59 11.81 -5.84
C ILE A 164 4.09 11.54 -5.88
N ALA A 165 4.64 11.00 -4.80
CA ALA A 165 6.04 10.61 -4.73
C ALA A 165 6.22 9.13 -5.07
N GLY A 166 6.96 8.85 -6.16
CA GLY A 166 7.30 7.51 -6.64
C GLY A 166 6.62 7.13 -7.95
N GLY A 167 7.42 6.94 -9.00
CA GLY A 167 6.99 6.56 -10.35
C GLY A 167 6.91 5.04 -10.59
N GLY A 168 6.74 4.25 -9.52
CA GLY A 168 6.40 2.83 -9.61
C GLY A 168 4.94 2.59 -10.02
N PRO A 169 4.47 1.32 -10.10
CA PRO A 169 3.11 0.99 -10.51
C PRO A 169 2.04 1.77 -9.75
N THR A 170 2.11 1.80 -8.42
CA THR A 170 1.13 2.50 -7.57
C THR A 170 1.03 3.99 -7.88
N GLY A 171 2.18 4.68 -8.02
CA GLY A 171 2.17 6.12 -8.32
C GLY A 171 1.67 6.42 -9.73
N VAL A 172 2.04 5.60 -10.72
CA VAL A 172 1.57 5.75 -12.11
C VAL A 172 0.06 5.51 -12.22
N GLU A 173 -0.45 4.46 -11.57
CA GLU A 173 -1.89 4.14 -11.53
C GLU A 173 -2.68 5.26 -10.83
N MET A 174 -2.17 5.73 -9.69
CA MET A 174 -2.81 6.82 -8.94
C MET A 174 -2.82 8.14 -9.72
N ALA A 175 -1.70 8.50 -10.34
CA ALA A 175 -1.61 9.71 -11.15
C ALA A 175 -2.56 9.66 -12.35
N GLY A 176 -2.68 8.49 -13.00
CA GLY A 176 -3.61 8.28 -14.09
C GLY A 176 -5.07 8.42 -13.66
N ALA A 177 -5.45 7.80 -12.55
CA ALA A 177 -6.81 7.86 -12.01
C ALA A 177 -7.19 9.28 -11.56
N LEU A 178 -6.28 10.02 -10.93
CA LEU A 178 -6.51 11.42 -10.57
C LEU A 178 -6.64 12.32 -11.80
N GLY A 179 -5.84 12.06 -12.85
CA GLY A 179 -5.96 12.77 -14.13
C GLY A 179 -7.30 12.54 -14.82
N GLU A 180 -7.82 11.32 -14.73
CA GLU A 180 -9.16 10.97 -15.22
C GLU A 180 -10.26 11.63 -14.38
N LEU A 181 -10.12 11.62 -13.05
CA LEU A 181 -11.01 12.30 -12.11
C LEU A 181 -11.09 13.80 -12.44
N LYS A 182 -9.93 14.47 -12.56
CA LYS A 182 -9.85 15.90 -12.94
C LYS A 182 -10.60 16.19 -14.24
N LYS A 183 -10.40 15.34 -15.27
CA LYS A 183 -10.93 15.59 -16.62
C LYS A 183 -12.41 15.27 -16.75
N SER A 184 -12.89 14.22 -16.09
CA SER A 184 -14.17 13.58 -16.45
C SER A 184 -15.23 13.65 -15.35
N VAL A 185 -14.82 13.83 -14.09
CA VAL A 185 -15.71 13.79 -12.91
C VAL A 185 -15.84 15.17 -12.29
N LEU A 186 -14.75 15.78 -11.85
CA LEU A 186 -14.77 17.03 -11.08
C LEU A 186 -15.54 18.17 -11.76
N PRO A 187 -15.45 18.42 -13.09
CA PRO A 187 -16.22 19.48 -13.73
C PRO A 187 -17.74 19.26 -13.70
N LYS A 188 -18.19 18.02 -13.45
CA LYS A 188 -19.62 17.71 -13.34
C LYS A 188 -20.11 17.84 -11.91
N ASP A 189 -19.27 17.43 -10.95
CA ASP A 189 -19.60 17.43 -9.53
C ASP A 189 -19.49 18.83 -8.91
N TYR A 190 -18.58 19.67 -9.46
CA TYR A 190 -18.30 21.05 -9.01
C TYR A 190 -18.35 22.01 -10.19
N PRO A 191 -19.55 22.27 -10.78
CA PRO A 191 -19.66 23.09 -11.98
C PRO A 191 -19.30 24.56 -11.75
N GLU A 192 -19.27 25.02 -10.49
CA GLU A 192 -18.86 26.37 -10.07
C GLU A 192 -17.33 26.56 -10.01
N MET A 193 -16.55 25.48 -10.11
CA MET A 193 -15.09 25.52 -9.98
C MET A 193 -14.38 25.36 -11.31
N ASP A 194 -13.31 26.12 -11.50
CA ASP A 194 -12.35 25.92 -12.59
C ASP A 194 -11.18 25.03 -12.13
N PHE A 195 -11.15 23.79 -12.61
CA PHE A 195 -10.07 22.85 -12.36
C PHE A 195 -8.88 23.00 -13.33
N SER A 196 -8.84 23.99 -14.20
CA SER A 196 -7.75 24.19 -15.14
C SER A 196 -6.40 24.40 -14.42
N SER A 197 -6.43 25.12 -13.29
CA SER A 197 -5.27 25.39 -12.44
C SER A 197 -4.84 24.22 -11.55
N MET A 198 -5.68 23.19 -11.37
CA MET A 198 -5.34 22.00 -10.58
C MET A 198 -4.13 21.29 -11.19
N GLN A 199 -3.12 20.99 -10.40
CA GLN A 199 -1.95 20.24 -10.84
C GLN A 199 -1.91 18.86 -10.17
N ILE A 200 -1.65 17.84 -11.00
CA ILE A 200 -1.33 16.50 -10.54
C ILE A 200 0.12 16.24 -10.94
N ILE A 201 1.00 16.12 -9.95
CA ILE A 201 2.44 16.10 -10.14
C ILE A 201 3.00 14.77 -9.64
N LEU A 202 3.57 13.97 -10.55
CA LEU A 202 4.24 12.72 -10.23
C LEU A 202 5.76 12.94 -10.20
N VAL A 203 6.36 12.76 -9.02
CA VAL A 203 7.79 12.94 -8.77
C VAL A 203 8.48 11.59 -8.67
N GLU A 204 9.52 11.37 -9.47
CA GLU A 204 10.31 10.13 -9.49
C GLU A 204 11.81 10.44 -9.47
N GLY A 205 12.53 9.81 -8.52
CA GLY A 205 13.97 9.99 -8.37
C GLY A 205 14.82 9.36 -9.47
N GLN A 206 14.26 8.45 -10.26
CA GLN A 206 14.96 7.78 -11.35
C GLN A 206 14.71 8.48 -12.69
N GLN A 207 15.51 8.09 -13.71
CA GLN A 207 15.43 8.64 -15.07
C GLN A 207 14.14 8.26 -15.81
N ARG A 208 13.37 7.28 -15.31
CA ARG A 208 12.15 6.80 -15.97
C ARG A 208 11.14 6.25 -14.98
N LEU A 209 9.88 6.34 -15.34
CA LEU A 209 8.79 5.65 -14.64
C LEU A 209 8.91 4.14 -14.80
N LEU A 210 8.31 3.38 -13.87
CA LEU A 210 8.26 1.91 -13.92
C LEU A 210 9.63 1.28 -14.14
N GLY A 211 10.65 1.74 -13.39
CA GLY A 211 12.06 1.39 -13.59
C GLY A 211 12.36 -0.12 -13.68
N ALA A 212 11.57 -0.96 -13.00
CA ALA A 212 11.69 -2.41 -13.04
C ALA A 212 11.04 -3.07 -14.27
N MET A 213 10.28 -2.32 -15.07
CA MET A 213 9.58 -2.83 -16.25
C MET A 213 10.37 -2.54 -17.54
N HIS A 214 9.91 -3.14 -18.65
CA HIS A 214 10.51 -2.91 -19.95
C HIS A 214 10.43 -1.41 -20.34
N PRO A 215 11.47 -0.80 -20.97
CA PRO A 215 11.49 0.64 -21.33
C PRO A 215 10.25 1.14 -22.09
N ARG A 216 9.72 0.32 -23.01
CA ARG A 216 8.47 0.66 -23.74
C ARG A 216 7.27 0.86 -22.81
N SER A 217 7.23 0.20 -21.64
CA SER A 217 6.17 0.41 -20.64
C SER A 217 6.30 1.80 -19.99
N SER A 218 7.54 2.24 -19.70
CA SER A 218 7.84 3.58 -19.20
C SER A 218 7.40 4.67 -20.18
N GLU A 219 7.75 4.52 -21.45
CA GLU A 219 7.39 5.49 -22.51
C GLU A 219 5.88 5.60 -22.69
N ARG A 220 5.19 4.45 -22.70
CA ARG A 220 3.72 4.43 -22.78
C ARG A 220 3.07 5.09 -21.56
N ALA A 221 3.53 4.75 -20.35
CA ALA A 221 3.02 5.33 -19.12
C ALA A 221 3.18 6.87 -19.14
N LEU A 222 4.38 7.36 -19.47
CA LEU A 222 4.65 8.79 -19.58
C LEU A 222 3.74 9.48 -20.60
N LYS A 223 3.55 8.88 -21.77
CA LYS A 223 2.66 9.41 -22.82
C LYS A 223 1.20 9.50 -22.35
N TYR A 224 0.70 8.46 -21.66
CA TYR A 224 -0.66 8.43 -21.13
C TYR A 224 -0.85 9.45 -20.00
N LEU A 225 0.06 9.52 -19.05
CA LEU A 225 -0.02 10.48 -17.96
C LEU A 225 -0.07 11.93 -18.49
N ARG A 226 0.79 12.28 -19.45
CA ARG A 226 0.77 13.59 -20.09
C ARG A 226 -0.55 13.89 -20.81
N LYS A 227 -1.16 12.88 -21.44
CA LYS A 227 -2.49 13.01 -22.08
C LYS A 227 -3.61 13.31 -21.06
N PHE A 228 -3.46 12.85 -19.83
CA PHE A 228 -4.36 13.17 -18.72
C PHE A 228 -4.00 14.46 -17.97
N GLY A 229 -3.01 15.22 -18.46
CA GLY A 229 -2.61 16.46 -17.84
C GLY A 229 -1.78 16.29 -16.57
N VAL A 230 -1.18 15.11 -16.38
CA VAL A 230 -0.26 14.86 -15.26
C VAL A 230 1.13 15.39 -15.62
N GLU A 231 1.66 16.22 -14.74
CA GLU A 231 3.06 16.64 -14.80
C GLU A 231 3.95 15.54 -14.24
N VAL A 232 4.99 15.14 -14.97
CA VAL A 232 5.94 14.12 -14.53
C VAL A 232 7.32 14.71 -14.39
N ARG A 233 7.88 14.66 -13.19
CA ARG A 233 9.22 15.11 -12.83
C ARG A 233 10.10 13.90 -12.55
N LEU A 234 11.06 13.66 -13.43
CA LEU A 234 12.06 12.61 -13.32
C LEU A 234 13.35 13.16 -12.72
N ASN A 235 14.21 12.28 -12.19
CA ASN A 235 15.46 12.64 -11.52
C ASN A 235 15.28 13.62 -10.35
N THR A 236 14.09 13.64 -9.75
CA THR A 236 13.72 14.57 -8.68
C THR A 236 13.15 13.78 -7.50
N LEU A 237 13.52 14.14 -6.27
CA LEU A 237 13.01 13.54 -5.05
C LEU A 237 12.17 14.53 -4.26
N VAL A 238 11.17 14.03 -3.53
CA VAL A 238 10.52 14.81 -2.48
C VAL A 238 11.41 14.81 -1.25
N SER A 239 11.83 15.98 -0.82
CA SER A 239 12.76 16.19 0.31
C SER A 239 12.04 16.35 1.64
N SER A 240 10.88 17.05 1.66
CA SER A 240 10.06 17.24 2.85
C SER A 240 8.61 17.55 2.51
N PHE A 241 7.75 17.40 3.51
CA PHE A 241 6.34 17.81 3.44
C PHE A 241 5.85 18.20 4.83
N ASP A 242 5.35 19.40 4.98
CA ASP A 242 4.87 19.96 6.25
C ASP A 242 3.34 19.95 6.40
N GLY A 243 2.62 19.36 5.43
CA GLY A 243 1.16 19.34 5.35
C GLY A 243 0.57 20.49 4.52
N ARG A 244 1.41 21.41 4.01
CA ARG A 244 0.98 22.56 3.18
C ARG A 244 1.89 22.78 1.96
N LYS A 245 3.15 22.35 2.08
CA LYS A 245 4.17 22.59 1.08
C LYS A 245 5.06 21.36 0.94
N VAL A 246 5.24 20.92 -0.29
CA VAL A 246 6.16 19.85 -0.69
C VAL A 246 7.44 20.51 -1.20
N SER A 247 8.59 20.19 -0.58
CA SER A 247 9.90 20.63 -1.08
C SER A 247 10.55 19.52 -1.89
N LEU A 248 11.16 19.88 -3.00
CA LEU A 248 11.84 18.97 -3.92
C LEU A 248 13.38 19.08 -3.78
N SER A 249 14.08 18.07 -4.29
CA SER A 249 15.55 17.98 -4.23
C SER A 249 16.29 19.01 -5.10
N ASP A 250 15.61 19.59 -6.07
CA ASP A 250 16.12 20.68 -6.92
C ASP A 250 15.90 22.07 -6.33
N GLY A 251 15.30 22.16 -5.14
CA GLY A 251 15.02 23.40 -4.42
C GLY A 251 13.65 24.01 -4.72
N GLU A 252 12.89 23.42 -5.64
CA GLU A 252 11.53 23.89 -5.90
C GLU A 252 10.56 23.52 -4.77
N GLU A 253 9.56 24.36 -4.58
CA GLU A 253 8.50 24.20 -3.60
C GLU A 253 7.13 24.18 -4.27
N ILE A 254 6.32 23.19 -3.94
CA ILE A 254 4.96 23.03 -4.46
C ILE A 254 3.97 23.22 -3.31
N TYR A 255 3.10 24.22 -3.42
CA TYR A 255 2.00 24.39 -2.48
C TYR A 255 0.93 23.34 -2.74
N SER A 256 0.79 22.42 -1.80
CA SER A 256 -0.15 21.30 -1.85
C SER A 256 -0.42 20.80 -0.44
N ARG A 257 -1.66 20.46 -0.14
CA ARG A 257 -2.07 19.76 1.08
C ARG A 257 -2.05 18.24 0.93
N SER A 258 -1.84 17.75 -0.29
CA SER A 258 -1.98 16.35 -0.64
C SER A 258 -0.68 15.78 -1.17
N LEU A 259 0.06 15.06 -0.33
CA LEU A 259 1.21 14.26 -0.75
C LEU A 259 0.86 12.77 -0.58
N LEU A 260 0.74 12.04 -1.69
CA LEU A 260 0.67 10.58 -1.69
C LEU A 260 2.10 9.99 -1.74
N TRP A 261 2.45 9.16 -0.77
CA TRP A 261 3.76 8.52 -0.70
C TRP A 261 3.72 7.09 -1.23
N ALA A 262 4.18 6.90 -2.46
CA ALA A 262 4.33 5.61 -3.15
C ALA A 262 5.80 5.21 -3.38
N SER A 263 6.75 5.87 -2.71
CA SER A 263 8.20 5.76 -2.90
C SER A 263 8.87 4.71 -2.04
N GLY A 264 8.46 3.48 -2.16
CA GLY A 264 9.20 2.39 -1.56
C GLY A 264 8.50 1.68 -0.42
N VAL A 265 8.97 0.46 -0.22
CA VAL A 265 8.45 -0.47 0.79
C VAL A 265 9.61 -1.15 1.49
N ARG A 266 9.38 -1.55 2.74
CA ARG A 266 10.29 -2.41 3.52
C ARG A 266 9.54 -3.63 4.06
N GLY A 267 10.26 -4.71 4.34
CA GLY A 267 9.68 -5.92 4.92
C GLY A 267 8.98 -5.65 6.24
N ASN A 268 7.88 -6.35 6.47
CA ASN A 268 7.18 -6.30 7.74
C ASN A 268 7.71 -7.41 8.66
N MET A 269 8.86 -7.12 9.30
CA MET A 269 9.58 -8.09 10.13
C MET A 269 8.85 -8.34 11.44
N ILE A 270 8.85 -9.60 11.88
CA ILE A 270 8.41 -10.03 13.21
C ILE A 270 9.68 -10.22 14.07
N PRO A 271 9.71 -9.72 15.32
CA PRO A 271 10.82 -9.94 16.24
C PRO A 271 11.09 -11.42 16.53
N GLY A 272 12.35 -11.75 16.89
CA GLY A 272 12.75 -13.10 17.31
C GLY A 272 13.50 -13.91 16.24
N LEU A 273 13.59 -13.42 14.99
CA LEU A 273 14.45 -14.03 14.00
C LEU A 273 15.92 -13.67 14.26
N PRO A 274 16.87 -14.59 14.00
CA PRO A 274 18.30 -14.31 14.08
C PRO A 274 18.70 -13.16 13.15
N ASN A 275 19.62 -12.30 13.58
CA ASN A 275 20.06 -11.15 12.79
C ASN A 275 20.66 -11.56 11.43
N GLU A 276 21.37 -12.69 11.38
CA GLU A 276 21.95 -13.24 10.15
C GLU A 276 20.89 -13.70 9.13
N ALA A 277 19.66 -13.95 9.58
CA ALA A 277 18.54 -14.28 8.70
C ALA A 277 17.91 -13.03 8.06
N ILE A 278 18.35 -11.82 8.43
CA ILE A 278 17.74 -10.56 7.99
C ILE A 278 18.77 -9.76 7.19
N GLU A 279 18.41 -9.36 5.98
CA GLU A 279 19.21 -8.47 5.14
C GLU A 279 18.31 -7.37 4.54
N LYS A 280 18.62 -6.09 4.80
CA LYS A 280 17.88 -4.92 4.26
C LYS A 280 16.37 -5.02 4.46
N ASP A 281 15.92 -5.35 5.68
CA ASP A 281 14.51 -5.59 6.03
C ASP A 281 13.85 -6.74 5.23
N ARG A 282 14.61 -7.73 4.81
CA ARG A 282 14.14 -8.95 4.13
C ARG A 282 14.70 -10.18 4.79
N ILE A 283 13.96 -11.25 4.76
CA ILE A 283 14.44 -12.56 5.21
C ILE A 283 15.30 -13.14 4.09
N ARG A 284 16.51 -13.58 4.44
CA ARG A 284 17.39 -14.33 3.53
C ARG A 284 16.78 -15.70 3.32
N VAL A 285 16.78 -16.14 2.08
CA VAL A 285 16.32 -17.47 1.68
C VAL A 285 17.49 -18.19 1.00
N ASP A 286 17.50 -19.50 1.11
CA ASP A 286 18.40 -20.34 0.33
C ASP A 286 17.83 -20.62 -1.08
N PRO A 287 18.56 -21.30 -1.97
CA PRO A 287 18.09 -21.61 -3.31
C PRO A 287 16.85 -22.52 -3.38
N HIS A 288 16.44 -23.11 -2.27
CA HIS A 288 15.34 -24.07 -2.21
C HIS A 288 14.07 -23.50 -1.58
N ASN A 289 14.12 -22.28 -1.03
CA ASN A 289 12.99 -21.60 -0.33
C ASN A 289 12.46 -20.41 -1.08
#